data_61c66becfc48df406e3882d9c0e40fa9
#
_entry.id   61c66becfc48df406e3882d9c0e40fa9
#
_cell.length_a   1.000
_cell.length_b   1.000
_cell.length_c   1.000
_cell.angle_alpha   90.00
_cell.angle_beta   90.00
_cell.angle_gamma   90.00
#
_symmetry.space_group_name_H-M   'P 1'
#
loop_
_entity.id
_entity.type
_entity.pdbx_description
1 polymer ?
#
loop_
_entity_poly.entity_id
_entity_poly.type
_entity_poly.pdbx_seq_one_letter_code
_entity_poly.pdbx_strand_id
1 'polypeptide(L)'
;MDYIQDTRNTLGSLSYLSPIINKIDLASYSKSGIQSIMIFVTDLGKGSVNSFFAILLSLVFILQKDSILKFVSKFKHSKIAGAYDYFRYIGNNFLNSFGKVIQAQIMIATANTLLSTIGLAIMGFPQLFALAFMIFILSLIPVAGVFISLIPLCLIAIKIGGLIKVVFVLIMIFIIHAVESYVLNPKLMSDSTHLPIFFTFAILIVSEHFMGIWGLILGIPIFIFILDLVGVDLNEKSE
;
A
#
# COMPACT_ATOMS: atom_id res chain seq x y z
N MET A 1 13.49 -61.03 -18.96
CA MET A 1 13.22 -60.41 -20.30
C MET A 1 12.19 -59.29 -20.22
N ASP A 2 11.40 -59.27 -19.16
CA ASP A 2 10.31 -58.30 -18.97
C ASP A 2 10.77 -56.87 -18.57
N TYR A 3 11.91 -56.74 -17.91
CA TYR A 3 12.44 -55.45 -17.48
C TYR A 3 12.88 -54.53 -18.65
N ILE A 4 13.36 -55.15 -19.76
CA ILE A 4 13.81 -54.39 -20.94
C ILE A 4 12.62 -53.92 -21.78
N GLN A 5 11.50 -54.66 -21.74
CA GLN A 5 10.27 -54.34 -22.45
C GLN A 5 9.56 -53.13 -21.80
N ASP A 6 9.59 -53.10 -20.47
CA ASP A 6 8.95 -52.02 -19.69
C ASP A 6 9.71 -50.68 -19.79
N THR A 7 11.05 -50.73 -19.83
CA THR A 7 11.90 -49.56 -20.06
C THR A 7 11.74 -48.98 -21.46
N ARG A 8 11.47 -49.81 -22.47
CA ARG A 8 11.24 -49.40 -23.84
C ARG A 8 9.89 -48.72 -24.03
N ASN A 9 8.88 -49.14 -23.29
CA ASN A 9 7.55 -48.53 -23.29
C ASN A 9 7.55 -47.15 -22.58
N THR A 10 8.35 -47.04 -21.52
CA THR A 10 8.53 -45.76 -20.78
C THR A 10 9.30 -44.74 -21.61
N LEU A 11 10.31 -45.17 -22.38
CA LEU A 11 11.04 -44.30 -23.31
C LEU A 11 10.21 -43.90 -24.53
N GLY A 12 9.30 -44.77 -24.99
CA GLY A 12 8.35 -44.49 -26.07
C GLY A 12 7.35 -43.40 -25.70
N SER A 13 6.89 -43.36 -24.45
CA SER A 13 5.99 -42.32 -23.96
C SER A 13 6.67 -40.95 -23.84
N LEU A 14 7.98 -40.91 -23.61
CA LEU A 14 8.77 -39.70 -23.59
C LEU A 14 8.98 -39.05 -24.98
N SER A 15 8.91 -39.88 -26.05
CA SER A 15 9.04 -39.37 -27.42
C SER A 15 7.88 -38.44 -27.85
N TYR A 16 6.68 -38.58 -27.23
CA TYR A 16 5.56 -37.69 -27.44
C TYR A 16 5.73 -36.34 -26.73
N LEU A 17 6.61 -36.25 -25.74
CA LEU A 17 6.94 -35.03 -25.02
C LEU A 17 8.07 -34.23 -25.68
N SER A 18 8.82 -34.83 -26.58
CA SER A 18 9.96 -34.18 -27.25
C SER A 18 9.58 -32.91 -28.02
N PRO A 19 8.42 -32.79 -28.74
CA PRO A 19 8.02 -31.53 -29.38
C PRO A 19 7.56 -30.46 -28.38
N ILE A 20 7.16 -30.86 -27.17
CA ILE A 20 6.77 -29.91 -26.10
C ILE A 20 8.03 -29.43 -25.38
N ILE A 21 8.99 -30.30 -25.11
CA ILE A 21 10.27 -29.98 -24.46
C ILE A 21 11.13 -29.09 -25.38
N ASN A 22 11.14 -29.34 -26.70
CA ASN A 22 11.85 -28.49 -27.67
C ASN A 22 11.19 -27.13 -27.93
N LYS A 23 9.91 -26.95 -27.57
CA LYS A 23 9.22 -25.65 -27.61
C LYS A 23 9.42 -24.82 -26.36
N ILE A 24 9.81 -25.47 -25.26
CA ILE A 24 10.20 -24.77 -24.02
C ILE A 24 11.69 -24.47 -24.14
N ASP A 25 12.01 -23.30 -24.63
CA ASP A 25 13.39 -22.81 -24.67
C ASP A 25 13.85 -22.51 -23.23
N LEU A 26 14.26 -23.59 -22.52
CA LEU A 26 14.75 -23.53 -21.14
C LEU A 26 15.96 -22.57 -21.03
N ALA A 27 16.71 -22.38 -22.10
CA ALA A 27 17.86 -21.48 -22.11
C ALA A 27 17.41 -20.00 -22.10
N SER A 28 16.34 -19.67 -22.79
CA SER A 28 15.77 -18.31 -22.76
C SER A 28 15.05 -18.03 -21.43
N TYR A 29 14.35 -19.03 -20.87
CA TYR A 29 13.72 -18.91 -19.55
C TYR A 29 14.75 -18.76 -18.43
N SER A 30 15.85 -19.51 -18.47
CA SER A 30 16.92 -19.39 -17.48
C SER A 30 17.65 -18.04 -17.59
N LYS A 31 17.88 -17.57 -18.82
CA LYS A 31 18.56 -16.28 -19.07
C LYS A 31 17.70 -15.09 -18.66
N SER A 32 16.41 -15.11 -18.97
CA SER A 32 15.47 -14.07 -18.51
C SER A 32 15.23 -14.13 -17.00
N GLY A 33 15.19 -15.31 -16.40
CA GLY A 33 15.10 -15.48 -14.95
C GLY A 33 16.33 -14.93 -14.21
N ILE A 34 17.53 -15.25 -14.67
CA ILE A 34 18.78 -14.72 -14.10
C ILE A 34 18.86 -13.22 -14.27
N GLN A 35 18.46 -12.68 -15.43
CA GLN A 35 18.45 -11.25 -15.69
C GLN A 35 17.45 -10.51 -14.80
N SER A 36 16.25 -11.07 -14.57
CA SER A 36 15.25 -10.53 -13.65
C SER A 36 15.74 -10.55 -12.19
N ILE A 37 16.42 -11.61 -11.77
CA ILE A 37 17.04 -11.70 -10.44
C ILE A 37 18.16 -10.67 -10.31
N MET A 38 19.02 -10.51 -11.32
CA MET A 38 20.09 -9.50 -11.31
C MET A 38 19.54 -8.08 -11.23
N ILE A 39 18.50 -7.76 -12.00
CA ILE A 39 17.80 -6.45 -11.94
C ILE A 39 17.21 -6.25 -10.54
N PHE A 40 16.51 -7.25 -10.00
CA PHE A 40 15.93 -7.20 -8.66
C PHE A 40 16.98 -6.96 -7.58
N VAL A 41 18.10 -7.70 -7.61
CA VAL A 41 19.21 -7.53 -6.66
C VAL A 41 19.88 -6.15 -6.80
N THR A 42 20.03 -5.66 -8.03
CA THR A 42 20.62 -4.33 -8.29
C THR A 42 19.70 -3.21 -7.82
N ASP A 43 18.39 -3.36 -8.04
CA ASP A 43 17.39 -2.37 -7.61
C ASP A 43 17.20 -2.40 -6.09
N LEU A 44 17.26 -3.58 -5.47
CA LEU A 44 17.32 -3.71 -4.00
C LEU A 44 18.59 -3.03 -3.44
N GLY A 45 19.74 -3.20 -4.09
CA GLY A 45 21.00 -2.56 -3.67
C GLY A 45 20.89 -1.04 -3.73
N LYS A 46 20.40 -0.49 -4.84
CA LYS A 46 20.18 0.96 -4.99
C LYS A 46 19.11 1.48 -4.01
N GLY A 47 18.02 0.74 -3.85
CA GLY A 47 16.97 1.05 -2.89
C GLY A 47 17.48 1.07 -1.45
N SER A 48 18.35 0.13 -1.08
CA SER A 48 18.93 0.06 0.27
C SER A 48 19.85 1.24 0.57
N VAL A 49 20.67 1.65 -0.39
CA VAL A 49 21.55 2.83 -0.24
C VAL A 49 20.71 4.10 -0.09
N ASN A 50 19.72 4.29 -0.96
CA ASN A 50 18.85 5.46 -0.87
C ASN A 50 18.04 5.47 0.44
N SER A 51 17.56 4.31 0.89
CA SER A 51 16.84 4.17 2.16
C SER A 51 17.76 4.47 3.35
N PHE A 52 19.01 4.02 3.30
CA PHE A 52 20.01 4.33 4.33
C PHE A 52 20.24 5.83 4.45
N PHE A 53 20.48 6.53 3.32
CA PHE A 53 20.65 7.98 3.33
C PHE A 53 19.40 8.72 3.78
N ALA A 54 18.21 8.25 3.38
CA ALA A 54 16.94 8.84 3.81
C ALA A 54 16.75 8.72 5.33
N ILE A 55 17.06 7.56 5.91
CA ILE A 55 17.00 7.32 7.36
C ILE A 55 18.04 8.18 8.09
N LEU A 56 19.27 8.23 7.58
CA LEU A 56 20.34 9.04 8.14
C LEU A 56 19.96 10.53 8.15
N LEU A 57 19.49 11.06 7.01
CA LEU A 57 19.04 12.46 6.90
C LEU A 57 17.84 12.74 7.80
N SER A 58 16.90 11.82 7.90
CA SER A 58 15.75 11.93 8.82
C SER A 58 16.21 12.00 10.27
N LEU A 59 17.16 11.14 10.67
CA LEU A 59 17.74 11.15 12.00
C LEU A 59 18.45 12.48 12.31
N VAL A 60 19.30 12.95 11.40
CA VAL A 60 20.00 14.24 11.54
C VAL A 60 19.00 15.40 11.62
N PHE A 61 17.93 15.35 10.79
CA PHE A 61 16.87 16.35 10.82
C PHE A 61 16.16 16.39 12.19
N ILE A 62 15.80 15.21 12.74
CA ILE A 62 15.14 15.12 14.06
C ILE A 62 16.07 15.66 15.16
N LEU A 63 17.34 15.27 15.15
CA LEU A 63 18.31 15.71 16.14
C LEU A 63 18.60 17.21 16.07
N GLN A 64 18.55 17.80 14.88
CA GLN A 64 18.82 19.23 14.66
C GLN A 64 17.56 20.08 14.52
N LYS A 65 16.37 19.54 14.79
CA LYS A 65 15.07 20.23 14.62
C LYS A 65 15.07 21.64 15.20
N ASP A 66 15.53 21.81 16.44
CA ASP A 66 15.53 23.10 17.11
C ASP A 66 16.50 24.09 16.48
N SER A 67 17.65 23.63 16.02
CA SER A 67 18.63 24.46 15.31
C SER A 67 18.11 24.90 13.95
N ILE A 68 17.47 23.99 13.22
CA ILE A 68 16.82 24.26 11.94
C ILE A 68 15.70 25.30 12.12
N LEU A 69 14.83 25.12 13.12
CA LEU A 69 13.76 26.07 13.41
C LEU A 69 14.30 27.47 13.77
N LYS A 70 15.36 27.53 14.59
CA LYS A 70 16.06 28.79 14.90
C LYS A 70 16.67 29.44 13.67
N PHE A 71 17.26 28.64 12.77
CA PHE A 71 17.81 29.16 11.51
C PHE A 71 16.71 29.71 10.61
N VAL A 72 15.63 28.94 10.39
CA VAL A 72 14.51 29.35 9.55
C VAL A 72 13.78 30.57 10.13
N SER A 73 13.67 30.71 11.45
CA SER A 73 13.06 31.88 12.09
C SER A 73 13.79 33.19 11.82
N LYS A 74 15.09 33.17 11.48
CA LYS A 74 15.86 34.38 11.09
C LYS A 74 15.29 35.05 9.83
N PHE A 75 14.66 34.27 8.93
CA PHE A 75 14.05 34.83 7.71
C PHE A 75 12.85 35.72 8.00
N LYS A 76 12.21 35.60 9.18
CA LYS A 76 11.13 36.47 9.62
C LYS A 76 11.53 37.96 9.67
N HIS A 77 12.81 38.24 9.92
CA HIS A 77 13.34 39.59 10.01
C HIS A 77 14.22 39.99 8.81
N SER A 78 14.12 39.25 7.71
CA SER A 78 14.87 39.46 6.48
C SER A 78 14.06 40.24 5.45
N LYS A 79 14.71 40.65 4.33
CA LYS A 79 14.03 41.27 3.18
C LYS A 79 12.91 40.43 2.57
N ILE A 80 12.88 39.14 2.87
CA ILE A 80 11.87 38.16 2.37
C ILE A 80 10.88 37.77 3.46
N ALA A 81 10.64 38.60 4.47
CA ALA A 81 9.71 38.33 5.58
C ALA A 81 8.30 37.98 5.08
N GLY A 82 7.79 38.69 4.08
CA GLY A 82 6.48 38.38 3.50
C GLY A 82 6.38 36.99 2.87
N ALA A 83 7.43 36.56 2.17
CA ALA A 83 7.49 35.20 1.64
C ALA A 83 7.58 34.18 2.77
N TYR A 84 8.36 34.48 3.83
CA TYR A 84 8.45 33.57 5.01
C TYR A 84 7.08 33.39 5.68
N ASP A 85 6.31 34.47 5.90
CA ASP A 85 4.98 34.36 6.52
C ASP A 85 4.01 33.57 5.63
N TYR A 86 4.06 33.76 4.32
CA TYR A 86 3.26 33.01 3.36
C TYR A 86 3.58 31.50 3.37
N PHE A 87 4.88 31.14 3.28
CA PHE A 87 5.30 29.74 3.37
C PHE A 87 4.99 29.12 4.73
N ARG A 88 5.08 29.87 5.81
CA ARG A 88 4.71 29.42 7.14
C ARG A 88 3.21 29.15 7.24
N TYR A 89 2.38 30.01 6.66
CA TYR A 89 0.93 29.80 6.59
C TYR A 89 0.59 28.53 5.81
N ILE A 90 1.14 28.36 4.62
CA ILE A 90 0.97 27.14 3.80
C ILE A 90 1.44 25.90 4.56
N GLY A 91 2.64 25.97 5.16
CA GLY A 91 3.19 24.85 5.92
C GLY A 91 2.34 24.44 7.12
N ASN A 92 1.79 25.41 7.87
CA ASN A 92 0.90 25.11 8.98
C ASN A 92 -0.42 24.48 8.52
N ASN A 93 -1.01 25.01 7.45
CA ASN A 93 -2.23 24.42 6.86
C ASN A 93 -1.95 23.00 6.35
N PHE A 94 -0.82 22.80 5.68
CA PHE A 94 -0.40 21.46 5.25
C PHE A 94 -0.29 20.49 6.43
N LEU A 95 0.41 20.89 7.50
CA LEU A 95 0.57 20.04 8.68
C LEU A 95 -0.76 19.71 9.36
N ASN A 96 -1.68 20.68 9.40
CA ASN A 96 -2.99 20.50 10.01
C ASN A 96 -3.89 19.57 9.18
N SER A 97 -4.03 19.84 7.89
CA SER A 97 -4.93 19.07 7.02
C SER A 97 -4.36 17.70 6.68
N PHE A 98 -3.12 17.66 6.21
CA PHE A 98 -2.43 16.43 5.84
C PHE A 98 -2.18 15.51 7.05
N GLY A 99 -1.73 16.08 8.17
CA GLY A 99 -1.45 15.33 9.38
C GLY A 99 -2.68 14.64 9.96
N LYS A 100 -3.84 15.31 9.97
CA LYS A 100 -5.10 14.73 10.43
C LYS A 100 -5.53 13.55 9.57
N VAL A 101 -5.43 13.66 8.25
CA VAL A 101 -5.81 12.59 7.32
C VAL A 101 -4.91 11.38 7.48
N ILE A 102 -3.58 11.58 7.55
CA ILE A 102 -2.63 10.49 7.76
C ILE A 102 -2.84 9.82 9.13
N GLN A 103 -3.06 10.61 10.18
CA GLN A 103 -3.35 10.07 11.50
C GLN A 103 -4.60 9.19 11.48
N ALA A 104 -5.69 9.68 10.90
CA ALA A 104 -6.92 8.92 10.75
C ALA A 104 -6.69 7.62 9.96
N GLN A 105 -5.94 7.70 8.85
CA GLN A 105 -5.63 6.53 8.01
C GLN A 105 -4.82 5.47 8.77
N ILE A 106 -3.83 5.86 9.56
CA ILE A 106 -3.06 4.93 10.40
C ILE A 106 -3.96 4.26 11.45
N MET A 107 -4.87 5.02 12.07
CA MET A 107 -5.81 4.49 13.05
C MET A 107 -6.79 3.49 12.41
N ILE A 108 -7.32 3.81 11.22
CA ILE A 108 -8.19 2.92 10.45
C ILE A 108 -7.42 1.65 10.05
N ALA A 109 -6.21 1.77 9.51
CA ALA A 109 -5.38 0.64 9.13
C ALA A 109 -5.07 -0.28 10.33
N THR A 110 -4.80 0.31 11.49
CA THR A 110 -4.56 -0.44 12.73
C THR A 110 -5.81 -1.21 13.15
N ALA A 111 -6.97 -0.55 13.18
CA ALA A 111 -8.25 -1.18 13.54
C ALA A 111 -8.61 -2.32 12.58
N ASN A 112 -8.49 -2.08 11.27
CA ASN A 112 -8.74 -3.09 10.23
C ASN A 112 -7.82 -4.30 10.38
N THR A 113 -6.54 -4.05 10.65
CA THR A 113 -5.55 -5.12 10.86
C THR A 113 -5.91 -5.96 12.09
N LEU A 114 -6.26 -5.34 13.20
CA LEU A 114 -6.64 -6.05 14.41
C LEU A 114 -7.89 -6.91 14.19
N LEU A 115 -8.95 -6.32 13.62
CA LEU A 115 -10.19 -7.04 13.34
C LEU A 115 -9.99 -8.19 12.35
N SER A 116 -9.25 -7.94 11.27
CA SER A 116 -8.93 -8.96 10.26
C SER A 116 -8.08 -10.09 10.84
N THR A 117 -7.06 -9.75 11.66
CA THR A 117 -6.19 -10.76 12.27
C THR A 117 -6.96 -11.66 13.23
N ILE A 118 -7.87 -11.10 14.03
CA ILE A 118 -8.76 -11.88 14.91
C ILE A 118 -9.65 -12.81 14.08
N GLY A 119 -10.28 -12.28 13.03
CA GLY A 119 -11.13 -13.09 12.16
C GLY A 119 -10.36 -14.22 11.45
N LEU A 120 -9.17 -13.94 10.93
CA LEU A 120 -8.30 -14.94 10.31
C LEU A 120 -7.81 -15.99 11.32
N ALA A 121 -7.51 -15.58 12.55
CA ALA A 121 -7.12 -16.49 13.63
C ALA A 121 -8.25 -17.48 13.95
N ILE A 122 -9.50 -17.00 14.09
CA ILE A 122 -10.69 -17.83 14.32
C ILE A 122 -10.89 -18.81 13.17
N MET A 123 -10.63 -18.39 11.93
CA MET A 123 -10.72 -19.25 10.76
C MET A 123 -9.53 -20.22 10.59
N GLY A 124 -8.52 -20.17 11.46
CA GLY A 124 -7.37 -21.06 11.43
C GLY A 124 -6.40 -20.78 10.28
N PHE A 125 -6.22 -19.53 9.90
CA PHE A 125 -5.22 -19.16 8.90
C PHE A 125 -3.80 -19.29 9.45
N PRO A 126 -2.84 -19.75 8.63
CA PRO A 126 -1.43 -19.82 9.00
C PRO A 126 -0.78 -18.43 8.92
N GLN A 127 0.38 -18.29 9.55
CA GLN A 127 1.26 -17.11 9.43
C GLN A 127 0.54 -15.77 9.69
N LEU A 128 -0.27 -15.72 10.74
CA LEU A 128 -1.10 -14.54 11.08
C LEU A 128 -0.29 -13.24 11.15
N PHE A 129 0.96 -13.28 11.63
CA PHE A 129 1.80 -12.08 11.71
C PHE A 129 2.12 -11.51 10.32
N ALA A 130 2.47 -12.37 9.36
CA ALA A 130 2.73 -11.93 7.99
C ALA A 130 1.47 -11.38 7.31
N LEU A 131 0.32 -12.02 7.54
CA LEU A 131 -0.97 -11.56 7.03
C LEU A 131 -1.38 -10.22 7.67
N ALA A 132 -1.20 -10.06 8.97
CA ALA A 132 -1.47 -8.81 9.67
C ALA A 132 -0.62 -7.67 9.12
N PHE A 133 0.68 -7.89 8.93
CA PHE A 133 1.58 -6.89 8.34
C PHE A 133 1.16 -6.52 6.91
N MET A 134 0.83 -7.53 6.09
CA MET A 134 0.33 -7.31 4.73
C MET A 134 -0.97 -6.48 4.74
N ILE A 135 -1.94 -6.84 5.58
CA ILE A 135 -3.21 -6.12 5.69
C ILE A 135 -2.97 -4.69 6.16
N PHE A 136 -2.09 -4.47 7.15
CA PHE A 136 -1.76 -3.14 7.63
C PHE A 136 -1.24 -2.24 6.52
N ILE A 137 -0.24 -2.69 5.77
CA ILE A 137 0.35 -1.93 4.66
C ILE A 137 -0.69 -1.64 3.57
N LEU A 138 -1.49 -2.64 3.18
CA LEU A 138 -2.52 -2.45 2.17
C LEU A 138 -3.64 -1.53 2.65
N SER A 139 -4.03 -1.61 3.93
CA SER A 139 -5.05 -0.73 4.51
C SER A 139 -4.63 0.74 4.59
N LEU A 140 -3.33 1.07 4.40
CA LEU A 140 -2.90 2.46 4.24
C LEU A 140 -3.35 3.07 2.91
N ILE A 141 -3.75 2.25 1.93
CA ILE A 141 -4.29 2.70 0.65
C ILE A 141 -5.81 2.73 0.76
N PRO A 142 -6.45 3.93 0.82
CA PRO A 142 -7.90 4.02 0.97
C PRO A 142 -8.63 3.27 -0.15
N VAL A 143 -9.67 2.54 0.20
CA VAL A 143 -10.53 1.76 -0.72
C VAL A 143 -9.78 0.65 -1.46
N ALA A 144 -8.71 0.96 -2.19
CA ALA A 144 -7.98 -0.02 -3.01
C ALA A 144 -7.32 -1.13 -2.18
N GLY A 145 -6.88 -0.82 -0.96
CA GLY A 145 -6.21 -1.78 -0.08
C GLY A 145 -7.05 -3.01 0.23
N VAL A 146 -8.35 -2.83 0.43
CA VAL A 146 -9.30 -3.93 0.69
C VAL A 146 -9.36 -4.89 -0.50
N PHE A 147 -9.51 -4.36 -1.71
CA PHE A 147 -9.59 -5.19 -2.94
C PHE A 147 -8.28 -5.92 -3.23
N ILE A 148 -7.15 -5.26 -3.02
CA ILE A 148 -5.83 -5.87 -3.24
C ILE A 148 -5.59 -6.99 -2.21
N SER A 149 -5.98 -6.78 -0.94
CA SER A 149 -5.80 -7.79 0.11
C SER A 149 -6.68 -9.03 -0.07
N LEU A 150 -7.84 -8.89 -0.73
CA LEU A 150 -8.72 -10.02 -1.05
C LEU A 150 -8.02 -11.11 -1.85
N ILE A 151 -7.19 -10.74 -2.82
CA ILE A 151 -6.53 -11.70 -3.73
C ILE A 151 -5.70 -12.73 -2.93
N PRO A 152 -4.67 -12.34 -2.15
CA PRO A 152 -3.87 -13.30 -1.40
C PRO A 152 -4.68 -14.03 -0.33
N LEU A 153 -5.62 -13.38 0.34
CA LEU A 153 -6.45 -14.01 1.36
C LEU A 153 -7.36 -15.11 0.77
N CYS A 154 -7.99 -14.86 -0.38
CA CYS A 154 -8.81 -15.87 -1.07
C CYS A 154 -7.96 -17.05 -1.57
N LEU A 155 -6.77 -16.80 -2.11
CA LEU A 155 -5.86 -17.87 -2.54
C LEU A 155 -5.45 -18.78 -1.37
N ILE A 156 -5.13 -18.20 -0.22
CA ILE A 156 -4.81 -18.96 1.00
C ILE A 156 -6.06 -19.70 1.50
N ALA A 157 -7.24 -19.06 1.50
CA ALA A 157 -8.50 -19.67 1.91
C ALA A 157 -8.83 -20.93 1.10
N ILE A 158 -8.67 -20.87 -0.23
CA ILE A 158 -8.87 -22.04 -1.12
C ILE A 158 -7.95 -23.20 -0.69
N LYS A 159 -6.68 -22.90 -0.41
CA LYS A 159 -5.70 -23.91 -0.02
C LYS A 159 -6.02 -24.57 1.33
N ILE A 160 -6.58 -23.83 2.29
CA ILE A 160 -6.82 -24.31 3.65
C ILE A 160 -8.14 -25.05 3.79
N GLY A 161 -9.20 -24.62 3.09
CA GLY A 161 -10.53 -25.18 3.29
C GLY A 161 -11.49 -24.98 2.12
N GLY A 162 -10.95 -24.78 0.92
CA GLY A 162 -11.74 -24.69 -0.31
C GLY A 162 -12.65 -23.46 -0.38
N LEU A 163 -13.66 -23.55 -1.23
CA LEU A 163 -14.58 -22.45 -1.52
C LEU A 163 -15.37 -21.96 -0.30
N ILE A 164 -15.65 -22.84 0.66
CA ILE A 164 -16.38 -22.47 1.88
C ILE A 164 -15.58 -21.42 2.68
N LYS A 165 -14.27 -21.63 2.83
CA LYS A 165 -13.41 -20.65 3.53
C LYS A 165 -13.28 -19.34 2.76
N VAL A 166 -13.32 -19.35 1.44
CA VAL A 166 -13.36 -18.12 0.64
C VAL A 166 -14.63 -17.32 0.97
N VAL A 167 -15.78 -17.96 1.04
CA VAL A 167 -17.03 -17.29 1.41
C VAL A 167 -16.94 -16.66 2.79
N PHE A 168 -16.37 -17.36 3.78
CA PHE A 168 -16.15 -16.78 5.11
C PHE A 168 -15.20 -15.57 5.10
N VAL A 169 -14.13 -15.61 4.30
CA VAL A 169 -13.23 -14.46 4.12
C VAL A 169 -13.96 -13.27 3.52
N LEU A 170 -14.76 -13.50 2.47
CA LEU A 170 -15.55 -12.44 1.84
C LEU A 170 -16.56 -11.80 2.81
N ILE A 171 -17.28 -12.62 3.59
CA ILE A 171 -18.22 -12.14 4.61
C ILE A 171 -17.45 -11.35 5.68
N MET A 172 -16.34 -11.86 6.17
CA MET A 172 -15.51 -11.18 7.17
C MET A 172 -15.05 -9.80 6.67
N ILE A 173 -14.50 -9.74 5.46
CA ILE A 173 -14.02 -8.48 4.89
C ILE A 173 -15.19 -7.52 4.65
N PHE A 174 -16.35 -8.01 4.20
CA PHE A 174 -17.55 -7.19 4.05
C PHE A 174 -17.98 -6.57 5.39
N ILE A 175 -17.99 -7.36 6.47
CA ILE A 175 -18.34 -6.86 7.82
C ILE A 175 -17.31 -5.81 8.29
N ILE A 176 -16.01 -6.10 8.14
CA ILE A 176 -14.94 -5.17 8.54
C ILE A 176 -15.05 -3.87 7.74
N HIS A 177 -15.28 -3.96 6.44
CA HIS A 177 -15.45 -2.77 5.59
C HIS A 177 -16.72 -1.99 5.93
N ALA A 178 -17.81 -2.65 6.31
CA ALA A 178 -18.99 -1.99 6.84
C ALA A 178 -18.68 -1.23 8.15
N VAL A 179 -17.95 -1.87 9.09
CA VAL A 179 -17.52 -1.22 10.33
C VAL A 179 -16.59 -0.02 10.03
N GLU A 180 -15.68 -0.17 9.08
CA GLU A 180 -14.83 0.92 8.63
C GLU A 180 -15.66 2.09 8.09
N SER A 181 -16.56 1.83 7.15
CA SER A 181 -17.34 2.86 6.45
C SER A 181 -18.36 3.56 7.34
N TYR A 182 -19.03 2.81 8.23
CA TYR A 182 -20.13 3.35 9.04
C TYR A 182 -19.73 3.76 10.45
N VAL A 183 -18.61 3.26 10.96
CA VAL A 183 -18.17 3.53 12.35
C VAL A 183 -16.82 4.24 12.41
N LEU A 184 -15.80 3.69 11.74
CA LEU A 184 -14.44 4.23 11.86
C LEU A 184 -14.26 5.53 11.09
N ASN A 185 -14.68 5.56 9.83
CA ASN A 185 -14.56 6.76 9.01
C ASN A 185 -15.32 7.97 9.60
N PRO A 186 -16.60 7.88 10.01
CA PRO A 186 -17.27 9.01 10.63
C PRO A 186 -16.64 9.47 11.95
N LYS A 187 -16.10 8.54 12.76
CA LYS A 187 -15.48 8.87 14.04
C LYS A 187 -14.08 9.45 13.92
N LEU A 188 -13.30 9.00 12.94
CA LEU A 188 -11.89 9.34 12.80
C LEU A 188 -11.65 10.43 11.74
N MET A 189 -12.55 10.57 10.78
CA MET A 189 -12.48 11.54 9.69
C MET A 189 -13.58 12.59 9.74
N SER A 190 -14.33 12.72 10.84
CA SER A 190 -15.56 13.52 10.92
C SER A 190 -15.43 15.00 10.50
N ASP A 191 -14.20 15.50 10.44
CA ASP A 191 -13.93 16.90 10.08
C ASP A 191 -13.16 17.08 8.77
N SER A 192 -12.92 15.99 7.98
CA SER A 192 -11.86 16.13 6.97
C SER A 192 -12.17 15.63 5.57
N THR A 193 -13.16 14.73 5.32
CA THR A 193 -13.25 14.12 4.00
C THR A 193 -14.65 13.65 3.61
N HIS A 194 -15.51 14.55 3.17
CA HIS A 194 -16.74 14.17 2.43
C HIS A 194 -16.52 14.18 0.91
N LEU A 195 -15.39 13.60 0.45
CA LEU A 195 -15.16 13.47 -0.98
C LEU A 195 -16.09 12.42 -1.57
N PRO A 196 -16.85 12.73 -2.65
CA PRO A 196 -17.59 11.72 -3.39
C PRO A 196 -16.68 10.60 -3.88
N ILE A 197 -17.17 9.36 -3.88
CA ILE A 197 -16.41 8.15 -4.24
C ILE A 197 -15.73 8.29 -5.61
N PHE A 198 -16.39 8.93 -6.57
CA PHE A 198 -15.82 9.20 -7.90
C PHE A 198 -14.50 9.98 -7.82
N PHE A 199 -14.45 11.06 -7.03
CA PHE A 199 -13.23 11.85 -6.86
C PHE A 199 -12.14 11.06 -6.15
N THR A 200 -12.50 10.22 -5.18
CA THR A 200 -11.55 9.33 -4.50
C THR A 200 -10.84 8.42 -5.51
N PHE A 201 -11.58 7.74 -6.38
CA PHE A 201 -10.97 6.89 -7.42
C PHE A 201 -10.18 7.69 -8.45
N ALA A 202 -10.71 8.83 -8.93
CA ALA A 202 -10.02 9.67 -9.89
C ALA A 202 -8.67 10.17 -9.34
N ILE A 203 -8.64 10.61 -8.08
CA ILE A 203 -7.43 11.05 -7.40
C ILE A 203 -6.43 9.91 -7.27
N LEU A 204 -6.88 8.71 -6.87
CA LEU A 204 -6.00 7.54 -6.73
C LEU A 204 -5.35 7.18 -8.07
N ILE A 205 -6.12 7.14 -9.18
CA ILE A 205 -5.60 6.81 -10.51
C ILE A 205 -4.59 7.87 -10.99
N VAL A 206 -4.96 9.16 -10.84
CA VAL A 206 -4.07 10.26 -11.25
C VAL A 206 -2.80 10.28 -10.40
N SER A 207 -2.93 10.17 -9.09
CA SER A 207 -1.78 10.20 -8.18
C SER A 207 -0.86 8.99 -8.37
N GLU A 208 -1.43 7.80 -8.64
CA GLU A 208 -0.66 6.60 -8.98
C GLU A 208 0.17 6.82 -10.24
N HIS A 209 -0.42 7.40 -11.28
CA HIS A 209 0.28 7.68 -12.52
C HIS A 209 1.51 8.59 -12.34
N PHE A 210 1.43 9.62 -11.50
CA PHE A 210 2.52 10.57 -11.27
C PHE A 210 3.52 10.14 -10.20
N MET A 211 3.07 9.48 -9.14
CA MET A 211 3.86 9.18 -7.94
C MET A 211 3.97 7.68 -7.63
N GLY A 212 3.39 6.81 -8.47
CA GLY A 212 3.37 5.36 -8.23
C GLY A 212 2.65 5.01 -6.93
N ILE A 213 3.18 4.02 -6.20
CA ILE A 213 2.60 3.54 -4.94
C ILE A 213 2.45 4.64 -3.87
N TRP A 214 3.35 5.62 -3.86
CA TRP A 214 3.25 6.77 -2.96
C TRP A 214 2.04 7.66 -3.29
N GLY A 215 1.64 7.74 -4.56
CA GLY A 215 0.44 8.43 -4.99
C GLY A 215 -0.84 7.79 -4.44
N LEU A 216 -0.88 6.46 -4.32
CA LEU A 216 -2.02 5.76 -3.72
C LEU A 216 -2.18 6.06 -2.23
N ILE A 217 -1.08 6.28 -1.50
CA ILE A 217 -1.10 6.57 -0.07
C ILE A 217 -1.32 8.06 0.20
N LEU A 218 -0.63 8.92 -0.56
CA LEU A 218 -0.57 10.36 -0.30
C LEU A 218 -1.53 11.19 -1.15
N GLY A 219 -2.10 10.62 -2.21
CA GLY A 219 -2.91 11.35 -3.19
C GLY A 219 -4.12 12.03 -2.57
N ILE A 220 -4.89 11.31 -1.76
CA ILE A 220 -6.07 11.88 -1.07
C ILE A 220 -5.66 12.97 -0.08
N PRO A 221 -4.69 12.76 0.84
CA PRO A 221 -4.20 13.82 1.72
C PRO A 221 -3.73 15.08 1.00
N ILE A 222 -2.99 14.91 -0.10
CA ILE A 222 -2.50 16.05 -0.91
C ILE A 222 -3.67 16.79 -1.56
N PHE A 223 -4.64 16.07 -2.10
CA PHE A 223 -5.80 16.67 -2.74
C PHE A 223 -6.65 17.48 -1.75
N ILE A 224 -6.90 16.94 -0.56
CA ILE A 224 -7.63 17.65 0.51
C ILE A 224 -6.87 18.92 0.92
N PHE A 225 -5.55 18.84 1.07
CA PHE A 225 -4.73 20.01 1.34
C PHE A 225 -4.86 21.08 0.25
N ILE A 226 -4.88 20.68 -1.03
CA ILE A 226 -5.07 21.61 -2.14
C ILE A 226 -6.44 22.29 -2.07
N LEU A 227 -7.51 21.53 -1.77
CA LEU A 227 -8.86 22.10 -1.60
C LEU A 227 -8.92 23.08 -0.43
N ASP A 228 -8.33 22.75 0.70
CA ASP A 228 -8.21 23.62 1.87
C ASP A 228 -7.43 24.92 1.54
N LEU A 229 -6.35 24.79 0.78
CA LEU A 229 -5.56 25.95 0.34
C LEU A 229 -6.33 26.89 -0.61
N VAL A 230 -7.21 26.34 -1.45
CA VAL A 230 -8.07 27.09 -2.38
C VAL A 230 -9.30 27.65 -1.65
N GLY A 231 -9.55 27.25 -0.40
CA GLY A 231 -10.68 27.70 0.41
C GLY A 231 -12.00 26.97 0.09
N VAL A 232 -11.91 25.76 -0.46
CA VAL A 232 -13.09 24.88 -0.65
C VAL A 232 -13.35 24.14 0.64
N ASP A 233 -14.42 24.49 1.33
CA ASP A 233 -14.86 23.82 2.55
C ASP A 233 -15.64 22.54 2.18
N LEU A 234 -15.06 21.38 2.51
CA LEU A 234 -15.69 20.06 2.28
C LEU A 234 -16.78 19.74 3.32
N ASN A 235 -16.92 20.56 4.36
CA ASN A 235 -17.88 20.37 5.45
C ASN A 235 -19.18 21.14 5.26
N GLU A 236 -19.29 21.96 4.21
CA GLU A 236 -20.54 22.66 3.91
C GLU A 236 -21.60 21.59 3.55
N LYS A 237 -22.52 21.35 4.50
CA LYS A 237 -23.69 20.52 4.24
C LYS A 237 -24.47 21.19 3.12
N SER A 238 -24.52 20.53 1.96
CA SER A 238 -25.49 20.90 0.91
C SER A 238 -26.89 20.85 1.53
N GLU A 239 -27.46 22.02 1.79
CA GLU A 239 -28.88 22.16 2.11
C GLU A 239 -29.77 21.56 1.03
#